data_542218457f30aa8529dab8daeef05b3f
#
_entry.id   542218457f30aa8529dab8daeef05b3f
#
_cell.length_a   1.000
_cell.length_b   1.000
_cell.length_c   1.000
_cell.angle_alpha   90.00
_cell.angle_beta   90.00
_cell.angle_gamma   90.00
#
_symmetry.space_group_name_H-M   'P 1'
#
loop_
_entity.id
_entity.type
_entity.pdbx_description
1 polymer ?
#
loop_
_entity_poly.entity_id
_entity_poly.type
_entity_poly.pdbx_seq_one_letter_code
_entity_poly.pdbx_strand_id
1 'polypeptide(L)'
;MNLNSNRLLIGHFERSDLEQWFLIESDPEVRKYILDGSILNREQSLAYIDQNIDSYAKFNFGRYTLREKKSLRLIGMCGFLKTEMGIDFGYRLSKDMWGCGLGFEAASAVLNYGVGSIGLKHCVAGVMPD
;
A
#
# COMPACT_ATOMS: atom_id res chain seq x y z
N MET A 1 -0.63 -14.22 1.23
CA MET A 1 -0.05 -13.85 -0.08
C MET A 1 1.37 -13.37 0.11
N ASN A 2 2.28 -13.90 -0.66
CA ASN A 2 3.68 -13.46 -0.67
C ASN A 2 4.08 -13.24 -2.12
N LEU A 3 4.34 -11.98 -2.47
CA LEU A 3 4.68 -11.60 -3.83
C LEU A 3 6.05 -10.97 -3.82
N ASN A 4 6.83 -11.23 -4.87
CA ASN A 4 8.18 -10.67 -5.02
C ASN A 4 8.28 -9.88 -6.31
N SER A 5 8.95 -8.73 -6.25
CA SER A 5 9.48 -8.07 -7.42
C SER A 5 11.01 -8.05 -7.31
N ASN A 6 11.69 -7.33 -8.20
CA ASN A 6 13.15 -7.30 -8.19
C ASN A 6 13.72 -6.82 -6.84
N ARG A 7 13.15 -5.75 -6.26
CA ARG A 7 13.67 -5.12 -5.05
C ARG A 7 12.73 -5.21 -3.85
N LEU A 8 11.50 -5.72 -4.05
CA LEU A 8 10.44 -5.64 -3.04
C LEU A 8 9.90 -7.00 -2.65
N LEU A 9 9.54 -7.10 -1.37
CA LEU A 9 8.67 -8.15 -0.83
C LEU A 9 7.31 -7.50 -0.58
N ILE A 10 6.26 -8.11 -1.09
CA ILE A 10 4.90 -7.57 -1.03
C ILE A 10 4.02 -8.56 -0.29
N GLY A 11 3.35 -8.12 0.75
CA GLY A 11 2.54 -9.00 1.59
C GLY A 11 1.38 -8.28 2.26
N HIS A 12 0.68 -9.00 3.13
CA HIS A 12 -0.43 -8.45 3.88
C HIS A 12 0.06 -7.61 5.05
N PHE A 13 -0.70 -6.56 5.37
CA PHE A 13 -0.51 -5.84 6.63
C PHE A 13 -0.78 -6.76 7.80
N GLU A 14 0.01 -6.60 8.86
CA GLU A 14 -0.18 -7.21 10.16
C GLU A 14 -0.15 -6.11 11.21
N ARG A 15 -0.79 -6.34 12.36
CA ARG A 15 -0.83 -5.33 13.41
C ARG A 15 0.57 -4.98 13.95
N SER A 16 1.50 -5.93 13.87
CA SER A 16 2.91 -5.71 14.21
C SER A 16 3.62 -4.68 13.31
N ASP A 17 3.02 -4.32 12.19
CA ASP A 17 3.57 -3.31 11.28
C ASP A 17 3.31 -1.88 11.74
N LEU A 18 2.56 -1.69 12.84
CA LEU A 18 2.07 -0.38 13.26
C LEU A 18 3.16 0.68 13.36
N GLU A 19 4.27 0.40 14.05
CA GLU A 19 5.28 1.44 14.28
C GLU A 19 5.96 1.88 12.99
N GLN A 20 6.26 0.96 12.11
CA GLN A 20 6.85 1.30 10.81
C GLN A 20 5.84 2.02 9.91
N TRP A 21 4.59 1.56 9.90
CA TRP A 21 3.55 2.20 9.11
C TRP A 21 3.23 3.60 9.61
N PHE A 22 3.19 3.78 10.94
CA PHE A 22 2.97 5.08 11.56
C PHE A 22 4.04 6.09 11.13
N LEU A 23 5.31 5.69 11.03
CA LEU A 23 6.39 6.58 10.58
C LEU A 23 6.11 7.13 9.18
N ILE A 24 5.50 6.36 8.31
CA ILE A 24 5.13 6.81 6.96
C ILE A 24 3.90 7.72 7.02
N GLU A 25 2.87 7.33 7.74
CA GLU A 25 1.60 8.06 7.81
C GLU A 25 1.71 9.37 8.61
N SER A 26 2.71 9.51 9.46
CA SER A 26 2.95 10.74 10.21
C SER A 26 3.90 11.71 9.53
N ASP A 27 4.40 11.37 8.35
CA ASP A 27 5.28 12.25 7.58
C ASP A 27 4.44 13.24 6.75
N PRO A 28 4.53 14.55 7.03
CA PRO A 28 3.75 15.54 6.29
C PRO A 28 4.04 15.54 4.78
N GLU A 29 5.27 15.22 4.38
CA GLU A 29 5.63 15.17 2.96
C GLU A 29 4.93 14.03 2.24
N VAL A 30 4.76 12.89 2.92
CA VAL A 30 4.05 11.74 2.37
C VAL A 30 2.56 12.07 2.23
N ARG A 31 1.98 12.75 3.21
CA ARG A 31 0.53 13.01 3.29
C ARG A 31 0.10 14.27 2.55
N LYS A 32 1.01 15.09 2.06
CA LYS A 32 0.76 16.42 1.52
C LYS A 32 -0.37 16.47 0.48
N TYR A 33 -0.48 15.47 -0.37
CA TYR A 33 -1.47 15.43 -1.45
C TYR A 33 -2.54 14.35 -1.23
N ILE A 34 -2.67 13.84 0.00
CA ILE A 34 -3.63 12.78 0.33
C ILE A 34 -4.75 13.39 1.15
N LEU A 35 -5.98 13.34 0.61
CA LEU A 35 -7.15 13.93 1.25
C LEU A 35 -6.87 15.40 1.60
N ASP A 36 -6.99 15.78 2.89
CA ASP A 36 -6.74 17.15 3.36
C ASP A 36 -5.29 17.43 3.71
N GLY A 37 -4.39 16.45 3.49
CA GLY A 37 -2.98 16.59 3.80
C GLY A 37 -2.61 16.35 5.25
N SER A 38 -3.56 15.99 6.12
CA SER A 38 -3.29 15.73 7.54
C SER A 38 -2.45 14.49 7.72
N ILE A 39 -1.55 14.54 8.71
CA ILE A 39 -0.84 13.34 9.16
C ILE A 39 -1.77 12.49 10.02
N LEU A 40 -1.47 11.20 10.11
CA LEU A 40 -2.23 10.27 10.95
C LEU A 40 -1.47 9.95 12.24
N ASN A 41 -2.22 9.78 13.32
CA ASN A 41 -1.64 9.31 14.59
C ASN A 41 -1.58 7.77 14.61
N ARG A 42 -1.09 7.20 15.73
CA ARG A 42 -0.97 5.73 15.85
C ARG A 42 -2.32 5.03 15.79
N GLU A 43 -3.33 5.58 16.45
CA GLU A 43 -4.66 5.00 16.45
C GLU A 43 -5.25 4.94 15.03
N GLN A 44 -5.12 6.03 14.29
CA GLN A 44 -5.58 6.08 12.89
C GLN A 44 -4.76 5.16 11.99
N SER A 45 -3.46 5.06 12.23
CA SER A 45 -2.59 4.15 11.48
C SER A 45 -2.95 2.69 11.73
N LEU A 46 -3.30 2.34 12.96
CA LEU A 46 -3.76 0.99 13.30
C LEU A 46 -5.12 0.70 12.66
N ALA A 47 -6.02 1.68 12.67
CA ALA A 47 -7.32 1.53 12.02
C ALA A 47 -7.17 1.24 10.53
N TYR A 48 -6.21 1.88 9.87
CA TYR A 48 -5.91 1.61 8.47
C TYR A 48 -5.43 0.16 8.27
N ILE A 49 -4.53 -0.31 9.14
CA ILE A 49 -4.06 -1.70 9.09
C ILE A 49 -5.24 -2.66 9.26
N ASP A 50 -6.08 -2.44 10.26
CA ASP A 50 -7.23 -3.31 10.54
C ASP A 50 -8.22 -3.32 9.38
N GLN A 51 -8.44 -2.17 8.74
CA GLN A 51 -9.30 -2.06 7.56
C GLN A 51 -8.78 -2.96 6.42
N ASN A 52 -7.48 -3.00 6.22
CA ASN A 52 -6.90 -3.83 5.17
C ASN A 52 -6.97 -5.32 5.53
N ILE A 53 -6.75 -5.68 6.79
CA ILE A 53 -6.89 -7.06 7.24
C ILE A 53 -8.34 -7.54 7.00
N ASP A 54 -9.32 -6.71 7.33
CA ASP A 54 -10.72 -7.03 7.05
C ASP A 54 -10.99 -7.19 5.55
N SER A 55 -10.40 -6.33 4.74
CA SER A 55 -10.57 -6.37 3.28
C SER A 55 -10.07 -7.68 2.69
N TYR A 56 -8.92 -8.17 3.16
CA TYR A 56 -8.39 -9.46 2.69
C TYR A 56 -9.39 -10.60 2.97
N ALA A 57 -10.00 -10.58 4.14
CA ALA A 57 -10.97 -11.61 4.53
C ALA A 57 -12.27 -11.51 3.74
N LYS A 58 -12.77 -10.29 3.49
CA LYS A 58 -14.06 -10.08 2.83
C LYS A 58 -14.00 -10.15 1.32
N PHE A 59 -12.96 -9.54 0.73
CA PHE A 59 -12.88 -9.31 -0.71
C PHE A 59 -11.73 -10.05 -1.38
N ASN A 60 -10.88 -10.72 -0.63
CA ASN A 60 -9.68 -11.40 -1.12
C ASN A 60 -8.64 -10.42 -1.73
N PHE A 61 -8.73 -9.15 -1.38
CA PHE A 61 -7.75 -8.14 -1.77
C PHE A 61 -7.74 -6.98 -0.77
N GLY A 62 -6.71 -6.14 -0.87
CA GLY A 62 -6.56 -4.94 -0.05
C GLY A 62 -5.30 -4.20 -0.46
N ARG A 63 -4.90 -3.23 0.35
CA ARG A 63 -3.58 -2.61 0.23
C ARG A 63 -2.56 -3.55 0.85
N TYR A 64 -1.42 -3.70 0.21
CA TYR A 64 -0.36 -4.62 0.63
C TYR A 64 0.85 -3.85 1.11
N THR A 65 1.61 -4.45 2.02
CA THR A 65 2.87 -3.86 2.49
C THR A 65 3.95 -4.01 1.43
N LEU A 66 4.78 -2.99 1.30
CA LEU A 66 5.98 -3.02 0.47
C LEU A 66 7.19 -2.98 1.41
N ARG A 67 8.04 -4.02 1.34
CA ARG A 67 9.28 -4.09 2.10
C ARG A 67 10.46 -4.15 1.16
N GLU A 68 11.49 -3.42 1.49
CA GLU A 68 12.74 -3.49 0.75
C GLU A 68 13.43 -4.83 1.05
N LYS A 69 13.82 -5.59 0.03
CA LYS A 69 14.44 -6.91 0.22
C LYS A 69 15.71 -6.86 1.06
N LYS A 70 16.52 -5.82 0.89
CA LYS A 70 17.81 -5.72 1.57
C LYS A 70 17.66 -5.55 3.08
N SER A 71 16.76 -4.68 3.51
CA SER A 71 16.62 -4.30 4.91
C SER A 71 15.41 -4.91 5.60
N LEU A 72 14.46 -5.42 4.84
CA LEU A 72 13.13 -5.86 5.29
C LEU A 72 12.30 -4.72 5.91
N ARG A 73 12.73 -3.48 5.72
CA ARG A 73 12.01 -2.30 6.22
C ARG A 73 10.73 -2.09 5.44
N LEU A 74 9.65 -1.78 6.14
CA LEU A 74 8.39 -1.38 5.52
C LEU A 74 8.58 0.01 4.91
N ILE A 75 8.43 0.13 3.60
CA ILE A 75 8.67 1.38 2.89
C ILE A 75 7.43 1.96 2.22
N GLY A 76 6.30 1.27 2.30
CA GLY A 76 5.08 1.78 1.72
C GLY A 76 3.98 0.75 1.59
N MET A 77 2.98 1.10 0.80
CA MET A 77 1.88 0.21 0.46
C MET A 77 1.56 0.31 -1.03
N CYS A 78 0.90 -0.73 -1.53
CA CYS A 78 0.37 -0.75 -2.90
C CYS A 78 -0.78 -1.75 -2.94
N GLY A 79 -1.85 -1.42 -3.60
CA GLY A 79 -2.93 -2.39 -3.76
C GLY A 79 -4.29 -1.79 -3.99
N PHE A 80 -5.31 -2.52 -3.60
CA PHE A 80 -6.69 -2.30 -3.99
C PHE A 80 -7.55 -1.90 -2.80
N LEU A 81 -8.50 -1.01 -3.03
CA LEU A 81 -9.47 -0.59 -2.03
C LEU A 81 -10.87 -0.66 -2.64
N LYS A 82 -11.78 -1.36 -1.97
CA LYS A 82 -13.19 -1.40 -2.35
C LYS A 82 -13.85 -0.07 -1.99
N THR A 83 -14.43 0.60 -2.99
CA THR A 83 -15.16 1.86 -2.81
C THR A 83 -16.55 1.75 -3.41
N GLU A 84 -17.38 2.77 -3.20
CA GLU A 84 -18.71 2.85 -3.83
C GLU A 84 -18.62 2.93 -5.34
N MET A 85 -17.53 3.49 -5.85
CA MET A 85 -17.32 3.66 -7.29
C MET A 85 -16.63 2.45 -7.93
N GLY A 86 -16.32 1.42 -7.15
CA GLY A 86 -15.62 0.23 -7.65
C GLY A 86 -14.36 -0.04 -6.85
N ILE A 87 -13.34 -0.57 -7.50
CA ILE A 87 -12.09 -0.93 -6.86
C ILE A 87 -11.03 0.11 -7.24
N ASP A 88 -10.53 0.83 -6.23
CA ASP A 88 -9.47 1.81 -6.40
C ASP A 88 -8.11 1.13 -6.27
N PHE A 89 -7.16 1.53 -7.12
CA PHE A 89 -5.77 1.10 -7.05
C PHE A 89 -4.89 2.28 -6.71
N GLY A 90 -3.96 2.08 -5.78
CA GLY A 90 -3.02 3.15 -5.42
C GLY A 90 -1.77 2.62 -4.74
N TYR A 91 -0.78 3.50 -4.59
CA TYR A 91 0.41 3.20 -3.81
C TYR A 91 0.89 4.44 -3.06
N ARG A 92 1.67 4.22 -2.02
CA ARG A 92 2.26 5.26 -1.19
C ARG A 92 3.61 4.78 -0.70
N LEU A 93 4.64 5.61 -0.82
CA LEU A 93 6.00 5.27 -0.40
C LEU A 93 6.49 6.26 0.64
N SER A 94 7.37 5.79 1.53
CA SER A 94 8.10 6.70 2.40
C SER A 94 8.94 7.64 1.54
N LYS A 95 9.14 8.86 2.01
CA LYS A 95 9.77 9.92 1.24
C LYS A 95 11.17 9.56 0.72
N ASP A 96 11.95 8.89 1.53
CA ASP A 96 13.32 8.50 1.18
C ASP A 96 13.40 7.48 0.04
N MET A 97 12.26 6.90 -0.34
CA MET A 97 12.18 5.93 -1.44
C MET A 97 11.59 6.51 -2.72
N TRP A 98 11.33 7.82 -2.75
CA TRP A 98 10.81 8.49 -3.93
C TRP A 98 11.90 8.62 -5.02
N GLY A 99 11.47 8.63 -6.27
CA GLY A 99 12.35 8.94 -7.40
C GLY A 99 13.28 7.82 -7.84
N CYS A 100 13.11 6.60 -7.35
CA CYS A 100 13.96 5.46 -7.73
C CYS A 100 13.20 4.33 -8.46
N GLY A 101 11.98 4.60 -8.90
CA GLY A 101 11.20 3.66 -9.70
C GLY A 101 10.48 2.59 -8.92
N LEU A 102 10.48 2.65 -7.58
CA LEU A 102 9.83 1.62 -6.75
C LEU A 102 8.31 1.64 -6.88
N GLY A 103 7.71 2.82 -7.05
CA GLY A 103 6.26 2.93 -7.27
C GLY A 103 5.82 2.17 -8.51
N PHE A 104 6.53 2.34 -9.60
CA PHE A 104 6.26 1.62 -10.84
C PHE A 104 6.47 0.11 -10.67
N GLU A 105 7.55 -0.27 -10.02
CA GLU A 105 7.86 -1.68 -9.76
C GLU A 105 6.74 -2.35 -8.94
N ALA A 106 6.31 -1.69 -7.85
CA ALA A 106 5.24 -2.17 -7.00
C ALA A 106 3.91 -2.26 -7.77
N ALA A 107 3.57 -1.20 -8.51
CA ALA A 107 2.33 -1.15 -9.26
C ALA A 107 2.25 -2.27 -10.31
N SER A 108 3.34 -2.50 -11.04
CA SER A 108 3.38 -3.55 -12.05
C SER A 108 3.17 -4.93 -11.44
N ALA A 109 3.86 -5.23 -10.32
CA ALA A 109 3.74 -6.52 -9.67
C ALA A 109 2.34 -6.74 -9.10
N VAL A 110 1.80 -5.73 -8.42
CA VAL A 110 0.49 -5.84 -7.75
C VAL A 110 -0.65 -5.88 -8.76
N LEU A 111 -0.60 -5.09 -9.83
CA LEU A 111 -1.63 -5.13 -10.88
C LEU A 111 -1.65 -6.48 -11.59
N ASN A 112 -0.48 -7.03 -11.91
CA ASN A 112 -0.41 -8.36 -12.51
C ASN A 112 -1.00 -9.43 -11.57
N TYR A 113 -0.71 -9.34 -10.29
CA TYR A 113 -1.28 -10.24 -9.29
C TYR A 113 -2.81 -10.08 -9.23
N GLY A 114 -3.31 -8.85 -9.24
CA GLY A 114 -4.75 -8.58 -9.19
C GLY A 114 -5.48 -9.17 -10.38
N VAL A 115 -4.96 -8.96 -11.59
CA VAL A 115 -5.58 -9.48 -12.81
C VAL A 115 -5.49 -11.01 -12.87
N GLY A 116 -4.32 -11.57 -12.57
CA GLY A 116 -4.08 -13.00 -12.74
C GLY A 116 -4.61 -13.86 -11.60
N SER A 117 -4.32 -13.48 -10.36
CA SER A 117 -4.61 -14.32 -9.18
C SER A 117 -5.91 -13.98 -8.49
N ILE A 118 -6.34 -12.73 -8.52
CA ILE A 118 -7.59 -12.29 -7.89
C ILE A 118 -8.73 -12.21 -8.91
N GLY A 119 -8.41 -12.07 -10.18
CA GLY A 119 -9.40 -11.99 -11.25
C GLY A 119 -10.07 -10.62 -11.39
N LEU A 120 -9.39 -9.56 -10.94
CA LEU A 120 -9.91 -8.20 -11.07
C LEU A 120 -9.92 -7.76 -12.53
N LYS A 121 -11.04 -7.20 -12.96
CA LYS A 121 -11.24 -6.78 -14.36
C LYS A 121 -11.17 -5.27 -14.53
N HIS A 122 -11.56 -4.51 -13.52
CA HIS A 122 -11.64 -3.06 -13.60
C HIS A 122 -11.15 -2.44 -12.29
N CYS A 123 -10.21 -1.51 -12.41
CA CYS A 123 -9.74 -0.71 -11.29
C CYS A 123 -9.77 0.76 -11.69
N VAL A 124 -10.14 1.62 -10.75
CA VAL A 124 -9.97 3.06 -10.88
C VAL A 124 -8.63 3.40 -10.26
N ALA A 125 -7.70 3.91 -11.05
CA ALA A 125 -6.35 4.17 -10.58
C ALA A 125 -6.27 5.57 -9.95
N GLY A 126 -5.95 5.61 -8.65
CA GLY A 126 -5.57 6.83 -7.96
C GLY A 126 -4.07 6.78 -7.68
N VAL A 127 -3.26 7.28 -8.62
CA VAL A 127 -1.81 7.20 -8.48
C VAL A 127 -1.29 8.43 -7.74
N MET A 128 -0.52 8.21 -6.69
CA MET A 128 0.16 9.27 -5.95
C MET A 128 1.54 9.51 -6.56
N PRO A 129 1.98 10.77 -6.65
CA PRO A 129 3.35 11.05 -7.09
C PRO A 129 4.36 10.42 -6.13
N ASP A 130 5.41 9.89 -6.67
CA ASP A 130 6.49 9.36 -5.83
C ASP A 130 7.75 10.22 -5.91
#